data_97bc18de1bbda099fb3f7a9fbe546da1
#
_entry.id   97bc18de1bbda099fb3f7a9fbe546da1
#
_cell.length_a   1.000
_cell.length_b   1.000
_cell.length_c   1.000
_cell.angle_alpha   90.00
_cell.angle_beta   90.00
_cell.angle_gamma   90.00
#
_symmetry.space_group_name_H-M   'P 1'
#
loop_
_entity.id
_entity.type
_entity.pdbx_description
1 polymer ?
#
loop_
_entity_poly.entity_id
_entity_poly.type
_entity_poly.pdbx_seq_one_letter_code
_entity_poly.pdbx_strand_id
1 'polypeptide(L)'
;MTNSALPPAADAEVNEDEPLEAQTDKGWSPNASRRRIGVAVLFILAGILAALFAWNLPPFAGGDETTNNAYVRGRTTVVSPQVAGYLVDVPVTDFQRVEKGDLLARIDDTPFREKVQQGAANTAAQKASLANSDQSLRSAQAQVELQDAAVASAQAALKRAQADMNRIAELVGEGSVSLRERDQARAALQQAQAAVRQARAQRAIALENVRSVNVGRRALEAQVAGAQAAKGLAEFELSRTEIRASRPGRLSEVTARVGQLVTAGTQLMYIVPDELWVVANFKETQTADMTVGQRATLAVDALGGLELTGRVQSIAPAASSEFSLVKPDTGAGNFVKVPQRIAVRIVLDRGQEAAARLGPGMSVIATVHTKD
;
A
#
# COMPACT_ATOMS: atom_id res chain seq x y z
N MET A 1 15.42 -81.83 -19.22
CA MET A 1 16.12 -82.40 -20.38
C MET A 1 17.43 -81.73 -20.42
N THR A 2 18.39 -82.48 -20.23
CA THR A 2 19.79 -82.72 -20.50
C THR A 2 20.76 -81.79 -19.76
N ASN A 3 21.40 -82.10 -18.64
CA ASN A 3 22.37 -83.21 -18.39
C ASN A 3 23.67 -83.04 -19.21
N SER A 4 24.81 -82.78 -18.54
CA SER A 4 26.10 -83.30 -18.74
C SER A 4 27.13 -82.54 -17.90
N ALA A 5 27.61 -82.98 -16.73
CA ALA A 5 28.60 -84.05 -16.51
C ALA A 5 30.01 -83.43 -16.44
N LEU A 6 30.56 -83.50 -15.25
CA LEU A 6 31.99 -83.39 -14.92
C LEU A 6 32.79 -84.61 -15.47
N PRO A 7 34.08 -84.47 -15.67
CA PRO A 7 35.01 -85.57 -15.48
C PRO A 7 36.07 -85.30 -14.40
N PRO A 8 36.84 -86.35 -14.04
CA PRO A 8 37.29 -86.57 -12.67
C PRO A 8 38.75 -86.24 -12.39
N ALA A 9 39.09 -86.33 -11.13
CA ALA A 9 40.40 -86.17 -10.53
C ALA A 9 41.45 -87.20 -11.08
N ALA A 10 42.67 -86.76 -11.15
CA ALA A 10 43.83 -87.64 -11.27
C ALA A 10 44.82 -87.26 -10.17
N ASP A 11 45.11 -88.28 -9.38
CA ASP A 11 46.12 -88.34 -8.34
C ASP A 11 47.54 -88.25 -8.99
N ALA A 12 48.44 -87.53 -8.29
CA ALA A 12 49.90 -87.76 -8.46
C ALA A 12 50.61 -87.35 -7.15
N GLU A 13 50.94 -88.30 -6.45
CA GLU A 13 52.16 -88.74 -5.72
C GLU A 13 53.00 -87.63 -5.06
N VAL A 14 53.13 -87.82 -3.76
CA VAL A 14 54.10 -87.32 -2.79
C VAL A 14 55.52 -87.73 -3.20
N ASN A 15 56.47 -86.78 -3.20
CA ASN A 15 57.89 -87.07 -3.11
C ASN A 15 58.47 -86.17 -1.99
N GLU A 16 59.04 -86.88 -1.02
CA GLU A 16 59.73 -86.35 0.15
C GLU A 16 61.18 -85.94 -0.19
N ASP A 17 61.63 -84.95 0.63
CA ASP A 17 63.02 -84.69 0.95
C ASP A 17 63.88 -83.89 -0.05
N GLU A 18 63.94 -82.56 0.22
CA GLU A 18 65.23 -81.85 0.29
C GLU A 18 65.10 -80.59 1.19
N PRO A 19 66.07 -80.31 2.09
CA PRO A 19 65.99 -79.17 2.99
C PRO A 19 66.43 -77.90 2.28
N LEU A 20 65.49 -76.99 2.12
CA LEU A 20 65.74 -75.62 1.65
C LEU A 20 66.42 -74.81 2.74
N GLU A 21 67.62 -74.37 2.47
CA GLU A 21 68.38 -73.39 3.27
C GLU A 21 67.57 -72.10 3.45
N ALA A 22 67.48 -71.70 4.74
CA ALA A 22 66.86 -70.42 5.09
C ALA A 22 67.69 -69.25 4.55
N GLN A 23 67.23 -68.66 3.44
CA GLN A 23 67.69 -67.33 3.06
C GLN A 23 67.07 -66.30 4.04
N THR A 24 67.91 -65.78 4.91
CA THR A 24 67.60 -64.62 5.75
C THR A 24 67.34 -63.40 4.87
N ASP A 25 66.12 -63.05 4.76
CA ASP A 25 65.69 -61.79 4.13
C ASP A 25 66.34 -60.62 4.89
N LYS A 26 67.31 -59.98 4.27
CA LYS A 26 67.84 -58.71 4.76
C LYS A 26 66.77 -57.66 4.63
N GLY A 27 65.97 -57.45 5.70
CA GLY A 27 65.02 -56.33 5.82
C GLY A 27 65.72 -55.07 5.43
N TRP A 28 65.12 -54.36 4.41
CA TRP A 28 65.55 -53.06 4.01
C TRP A 28 65.33 -52.06 5.19
N SER A 29 66.42 -51.65 5.81
CA SER A 29 66.42 -50.60 6.84
C SER A 29 66.85 -49.27 6.17
N PRO A 30 65.94 -48.26 6.07
CA PRO A 30 66.35 -46.99 5.53
C PRO A 30 67.23 -46.25 6.54
N ASN A 31 68.51 -46.19 6.31
CA ASN A 31 69.45 -45.33 7.00
C ASN A 31 69.26 -43.88 6.50
N ALA A 32 68.05 -43.33 6.72
CA ALA A 32 67.79 -41.94 6.47
C ALA A 32 68.22 -41.13 7.69
N SER A 33 69.25 -40.30 7.56
CA SER A 33 69.64 -39.37 8.60
C SER A 33 68.44 -38.53 8.98
N ARG A 34 68.27 -38.28 10.30
CA ARG A 34 67.12 -37.48 10.85
C ARG A 34 66.88 -36.19 10.05
N ARG A 35 67.90 -35.61 9.43
CA ARG A 35 67.79 -34.44 8.53
C ARG A 35 67.07 -34.77 7.19
N ARG A 36 67.28 -35.91 6.58
CA ARG A 36 66.62 -36.31 5.31
C ARG A 36 65.15 -36.68 5.53
N ILE A 37 64.81 -37.28 6.69
CA ILE A 37 63.44 -37.54 7.11
C ILE A 37 62.70 -36.22 7.35
N GLY A 38 63.32 -35.24 8.03
CA GLY A 38 62.76 -33.92 8.29
C GLY A 38 62.47 -33.16 6.97
N VAL A 39 63.38 -33.22 5.99
CA VAL A 39 63.18 -32.59 4.68
C VAL A 39 62.07 -33.27 3.89
N ALA A 40 61.99 -34.62 3.91
CA ALA A 40 60.89 -35.34 3.25
C ALA A 40 59.50 -35.02 3.87
N VAL A 41 59.40 -34.94 5.19
CA VAL A 41 58.17 -34.55 5.90
C VAL A 41 57.80 -33.12 5.55
N LEU A 42 58.75 -32.21 5.45
CA LEU A 42 58.50 -30.80 5.06
C LEU A 42 57.97 -30.70 3.63
N PHE A 43 58.51 -31.48 2.69
CA PHE A 43 58.00 -31.53 1.30
C PHE A 43 56.59 -32.15 1.23
N ILE A 44 56.31 -33.19 2.02
CA ILE A 44 54.97 -33.80 2.09
C ILE A 44 53.96 -32.78 2.67
N LEU A 45 54.33 -32.09 3.75
CA LEU A 45 53.49 -31.03 4.34
C LEU A 45 53.26 -29.86 3.36
N ALA A 46 54.29 -29.41 2.65
CA ALA A 46 54.19 -28.41 1.61
C ALA A 46 53.33 -28.87 0.44
N GLY A 47 53.42 -30.15 0.03
CA GLY A 47 52.55 -30.72 -0.98
C GLY A 47 51.10 -30.84 -0.55
N ILE A 48 50.83 -31.22 0.71
CA ILE A 48 49.48 -31.23 1.29
C ILE A 48 48.91 -29.80 1.37
N LEU A 49 49.70 -28.83 1.83
CA LEU A 49 49.30 -27.41 1.88
C LEU A 49 49.02 -26.85 0.46
N ALA A 50 49.86 -27.22 -0.51
CA ALA A 50 49.65 -26.81 -1.92
C ALA A 50 48.40 -27.46 -2.51
N ALA A 51 48.13 -28.73 -2.21
CA ALA A 51 46.92 -29.43 -2.61
C ALA A 51 45.67 -28.83 -1.96
N LEU A 52 45.69 -28.52 -0.66
CA LEU A 52 44.62 -27.85 0.08
C LEU A 52 44.37 -26.46 -0.49
N PHE A 53 45.43 -25.73 -0.86
CA PHE A 53 45.33 -24.42 -1.50
C PHE A 53 44.74 -24.51 -2.90
N ALA A 54 45.24 -25.47 -3.75
CA ALA A 54 44.76 -25.64 -5.12
C ALA A 54 43.28 -26.10 -5.21
N TRP A 55 42.79 -26.83 -4.21
CA TRP A 55 41.42 -27.31 -4.14
C TRP A 55 40.53 -26.48 -3.22
N ASN A 56 41.04 -25.33 -2.77
CA ASN A 56 40.28 -24.40 -1.90
C ASN A 56 39.64 -25.08 -0.67
N LEU A 57 40.37 -26.05 -0.08
CA LEU A 57 39.95 -26.78 1.13
C LEU A 57 40.44 -26.07 2.42
N PRO A 58 39.76 -26.28 3.58
CA PRO A 58 40.21 -25.65 4.83
C PRO A 58 41.68 -25.99 5.13
N PRO A 59 42.54 -25.03 5.56
CA PRO A 59 42.26 -23.67 6.03
C PRO A 59 42.23 -22.59 4.94
N PHE A 60 42.39 -22.95 3.68
CA PHE A 60 42.40 -22.01 2.54
C PHE A 60 41.06 -21.84 1.87
N ALA A 61 40.03 -22.57 2.33
CA ALA A 61 38.63 -22.35 1.85
C ALA A 61 38.29 -20.89 1.97
N GLY A 62 38.04 -20.24 0.82
CA GLY A 62 37.58 -18.88 0.75
C GLY A 62 36.25 -18.74 1.51
N GLY A 63 36.04 -17.60 2.16
CA GLY A 63 34.77 -17.30 2.81
C GLY A 63 33.69 -16.90 1.83
N ASP A 64 33.73 -17.43 0.58
CA ASP A 64 32.80 -17.05 -0.48
C ASP A 64 31.69 -18.09 -0.58
N GLU A 65 30.47 -17.66 -0.35
CA GLU A 65 29.29 -18.50 -0.49
C GLU A 65 28.54 -18.17 -1.78
N THR A 66 28.38 -19.15 -2.66
CA THR A 66 27.79 -18.97 -3.99
C THR A 66 26.49 -19.74 -4.14
N THR A 67 25.52 -19.12 -4.80
CA THR A 67 24.27 -19.77 -5.21
C THR A 67 23.89 -19.36 -6.64
N ASN A 68 23.38 -20.32 -7.41
CA ASN A 68 22.76 -20.11 -8.71
C ASN A 68 21.24 -19.96 -8.64
N ASN A 69 20.66 -20.07 -7.44
CA ASN A 69 19.23 -19.84 -7.21
C ASN A 69 19.02 -18.41 -6.75
N ALA A 70 19.31 -17.47 -7.63
CA ALA A 70 19.13 -16.05 -7.39
C ALA A 70 18.45 -15.38 -8.59
N TYR A 71 17.56 -14.43 -8.30
CA TYR A 71 16.77 -13.76 -9.31
C TYR A 71 16.70 -12.26 -9.02
N VAL A 72 16.75 -11.48 -10.09
CA VAL A 72 16.45 -10.05 -10.02
C VAL A 72 14.96 -9.87 -9.67
N ARG A 73 14.68 -9.01 -8.71
CA ARG A 73 13.33 -8.63 -8.28
C ARG A 73 13.16 -7.11 -8.32
N GLY A 74 11.92 -6.67 -8.47
CA GLY A 74 11.54 -5.26 -8.43
C GLY A 74 10.08 -5.14 -7.99
N ARG A 75 9.70 -3.98 -7.49
CA ARG A 75 8.29 -3.70 -7.16
C ARG A 75 7.53 -3.32 -8.42
N THR A 76 7.23 -4.28 -9.26
CA THR A 76 6.38 -4.06 -10.43
C THR A 76 5.01 -3.55 -10.01
N THR A 77 4.50 -2.55 -10.71
CA THR A 77 3.18 -1.97 -10.44
C THR A 77 2.24 -2.32 -11.58
N VAL A 78 1.11 -2.95 -11.26
CA VAL A 78 0.05 -3.20 -12.21
C VAL A 78 -0.64 -1.88 -12.53
N VAL A 79 -0.83 -1.59 -13.81
CA VAL A 79 -1.65 -0.49 -14.30
C VAL A 79 -3.01 -1.04 -14.68
N SER A 80 -4.04 -0.55 -13.99
CA SER A 80 -5.43 -0.95 -14.23
C SER A 80 -6.36 0.25 -14.11
N PRO A 81 -7.46 0.31 -14.90
CA PRO A 81 -8.48 1.34 -14.78
C PRO A 81 -9.24 1.22 -13.46
N GLN A 82 -9.78 2.34 -12.99
CA GLN A 82 -10.66 2.40 -11.82
C GLN A 82 -12.14 2.57 -12.24
N VAL A 83 -12.38 2.95 -13.49
CA VAL A 83 -13.72 3.09 -14.09
C VAL A 83 -13.84 2.23 -15.32
N ALA A 84 -15.06 1.83 -15.66
CA ALA A 84 -15.34 1.02 -16.85
C ALA A 84 -15.64 1.92 -18.06
N GLY A 85 -15.20 1.51 -19.25
CA GLY A 85 -15.49 2.21 -20.51
C GLY A 85 -14.61 1.72 -21.65
N TYR A 86 -14.76 2.30 -22.83
CA TYR A 86 -13.95 1.97 -23.98
C TYR A 86 -12.65 2.79 -24.01
N LEU A 87 -11.54 2.15 -24.35
CA LEU A 87 -10.28 2.86 -24.57
C LEU A 87 -10.34 3.65 -25.89
N VAL A 88 -10.14 4.95 -25.82
CA VAL A 88 -10.11 5.83 -27.00
C VAL A 88 -8.70 6.19 -27.44
N ASP A 89 -7.73 6.07 -26.54
CA ASP A 89 -6.34 6.43 -26.80
C ASP A 89 -5.38 5.59 -25.93
N VAL A 90 -4.28 5.12 -26.54
CA VAL A 90 -3.17 4.43 -25.86
C VAL A 90 -1.88 4.96 -26.47
N PRO A 91 -1.36 6.10 -25.98
CA PRO A 91 -0.25 6.81 -26.61
C PRO A 91 1.12 6.18 -26.35
N VAL A 92 1.19 5.09 -25.58
CA VAL A 92 2.43 4.42 -25.19
C VAL A 92 2.65 3.13 -25.98
N THR A 93 3.93 2.76 -26.11
CA THR A 93 4.36 1.53 -26.77
C THR A 93 5.01 0.56 -25.78
N ASP A 94 5.19 -0.70 -26.23
CA ASP A 94 5.86 -1.74 -25.44
C ASP A 94 7.25 -1.29 -25.02
N PHE A 95 7.60 -1.58 -23.79
CA PHE A 95 8.91 -1.33 -23.18
C PHE A 95 9.36 0.15 -23.12
N GLN A 96 8.45 1.08 -23.41
CA GLN A 96 8.71 2.52 -23.33
C GLN A 96 9.05 2.93 -21.89
N ARG A 97 9.99 3.88 -21.73
CA ARG A 97 10.25 4.55 -20.45
C ARG A 97 9.20 5.64 -20.23
N VAL A 98 8.67 5.68 -19.02
CA VAL A 98 7.66 6.65 -18.60
C VAL A 98 8.05 7.31 -17.29
N GLU A 99 7.65 8.56 -17.14
CA GLU A 99 7.78 9.31 -15.89
C GLU A 99 6.46 9.31 -15.12
N LYS A 100 6.53 9.67 -13.82
CA LYS A 100 5.32 9.79 -13.01
C LYS A 100 4.39 10.86 -13.56
N GLY A 101 3.14 10.49 -13.83
CA GLY A 101 2.12 11.40 -14.38
C GLY A 101 1.89 11.26 -15.89
N ASP A 102 2.76 10.57 -16.62
CA ASP A 102 2.60 10.35 -18.06
C ASP A 102 1.28 9.63 -18.35
N LEU A 103 0.60 10.03 -19.43
CA LEU A 103 -0.63 9.41 -19.89
C LEU A 103 -0.31 8.05 -20.51
N LEU A 104 -0.91 7.00 -19.98
CA LEU A 104 -0.72 5.62 -20.45
C LEU A 104 -1.88 5.14 -21.32
N ALA A 105 -3.10 5.50 -20.93
CA ALA A 105 -4.31 5.19 -21.69
C ALA A 105 -5.42 6.17 -21.30
N ARG A 106 -6.39 6.36 -22.19
CA ARG A 106 -7.57 7.19 -21.96
C ARG A 106 -8.83 6.43 -22.31
N ILE A 107 -9.77 6.45 -21.38
CA ILE A 107 -11.11 5.91 -21.52
C ILE A 107 -12.01 7.02 -22.11
N ASP A 108 -13.07 6.65 -22.86
CA ASP A 108 -14.08 7.60 -23.31
C ASP A 108 -14.68 8.35 -22.12
N ASP A 109 -14.39 9.64 -22.07
CA ASP A 109 -14.78 10.51 -20.97
C ASP A 109 -16.16 11.16 -21.16
N THR A 110 -16.78 10.99 -22.33
CA THR A 110 -18.07 11.59 -22.67
C THR A 110 -19.16 11.31 -21.64
N PRO A 111 -19.42 10.06 -21.22
CA PRO A 111 -20.43 9.77 -20.21
C PRO A 111 -20.14 10.40 -18.86
N PHE A 112 -18.86 10.54 -18.52
CA PHE A 112 -18.41 11.11 -17.25
C PHE A 112 -18.53 12.63 -17.26
N ARG A 113 -18.24 13.30 -18.37
CA ARG A 113 -18.48 14.75 -18.54
C ARG A 113 -19.96 15.09 -18.40
N GLU A 114 -20.83 14.30 -18.98
CA GLU A 114 -22.28 14.47 -18.87
C GLU A 114 -22.75 14.33 -17.41
N LYS A 115 -22.21 13.35 -16.65
CA LYS A 115 -22.48 13.22 -15.21
C LYS A 115 -22.03 14.45 -14.43
N VAL A 116 -20.86 15.00 -14.72
CA VAL A 116 -20.36 16.24 -14.07
C VAL A 116 -21.30 17.40 -14.38
N GLN A 117 -21.73 17.56 -15.63
CA GLN A 117 -22.66 18.62 -16.04
C GLN A 117 -24.01 18.47 -15.35
N GLN A 118 -24.55 17.26 -15.26
CA GLN A 118 -25.78 16.98 -14.51
C GLN A 118 -25.63 17.33 -13.02
N GLY A 119 -24.50 16.93 -12.39
CA GLY A 119 -24.19 17.28 -11.01
C GLY A 119 -24.09 18.80 -10.80
N ALA A 120 -23.50 19.51 -11.76
CA ALA A 120 -23.41 20.97 -11.74
C ALA A 120 -24.80 21.63 -11.83
N ALA A 121 -25.65 21.15 -12.73
CA ALA A 121 -27.03 21.66 -12.88
C ALA A 121 -27.86 21.41 -11.61
N ASN A 122 -27.77 20.22 -11.03
CA ASN A 122 -28.43 19.91 -9.76
C ASN A 122 -27.93 20.81 -8.62
N THR A 123 -26.63 21.03 -8.51
CA THR A 123 -26.04 21.95 -7.51
C THR A 123 -26.57 23.38 -7.70
N ALA A 124 -26.70 23.86 -8.94
CA ALA A 124 -27.25 25.17 -9.22
C ALA A 124 -28.74 25.27 -8.81
N ALA A 125 -29.54 24.24 -9.06
CA ALA A 125 -30.93 24.18 -8.65
C ALA A 125 -31.10 24.26 -7.11
N GLN A 126 -30.28 23.49 -6.36
CA GLN A 126 -30.31 23.54 -4.91
C GLN A 126 -29.88 24.91 -4.36
N LYS A 127 -28.87 25.54 -4.95
CA LYS A 127 -28.43 26.88 -4.61
C LYS A 127 -29.53 27.93 -4.86
N ALA A 128 -30.28 27.81 -5.96
CA ALA A 128 -31.42 28.68 -6.24
C ALA A 128 -32.54 28.51 -5.18
N SER A 129 -32.81 27.28 -4.76
CA SER A 129 -33.77 26.99 -3.70
C SER A 129 -33.33 27.60 -2.36
N LEU A 130 -32.05 27.52 -2.03
CA LEU A 130 -31.48 28.15 -0.83
C LEU A 130 -31.61 29.69 -0.90
N ALA A 131 -31.34 30.32 -2.04
CA ALA A 131 -31.47 31.73 -2.25
C ALA A 131 -32.94 32.21 -2.07
N ASN A 132 -33.92 31.41 -2.53
CA ASN A 132 -35.34 31.69 -2.29
C ASN A 132 -35.69 31.63 -0.79
N SER A 133 -35.08 30.72 -0.04
CA SER A 133 -35.24 30.62 1.42
C SER A 133 -34.68 31.86 2.14
N ASP A 134 -33.59 32.43 1.65
CA ASP A 134 -33.04 33.69 2.19
C ASP A 134 -34.03 34.87 2.02
N GLN A 135 -34.76 34.89 0.90
CA GLN A 135 -35.82 35.87 0.68
C GLN A 135 -36.99 35.65 1.67
N SER A 136 -37.37 34.38 1.90
CA SER A 136 -38.42 34.04 2.90
C SER A 136 -38.01 34.44 4.30
N LEU A 137 -36.73 34.27 4.66
CA LEU A 137 -36.20 34.72 5.95
C LEU A 137 -36.32 36.24 6.14
N ARG A 138 -35.92 37.03 5.12
CA ARG A 138 -36.04 38.49 5.14
C ARG A 138 -37.49 38.93 5.33
N SER A 139 -38.44 38.25 4.64
CA SER A 139 -39.87 38.53 4.78
C SER A 139 -40.37 38.23 6.20
N ALA A 140 -39.97 37.10 6.79
CA ALA A 140 -40.32 36.72 8.16
C ALA A 140 -39.75 37.72 9.19
N GLN A 141 -38.52 38.20 8.98
CA GLN A 141 -37.90 39.23 9.83
C GLN A 141 -38.64 40.58 9.77
N ALA A 142 -39.01 41.03 8.58
CA ALA A 142 -39.81 42.22 8.41
C ALA A 142 -41.19 42.13 9.13
N GLN A 143 -41.77 40.91 9.15
CA GLN A 143 -43.00 40.67 9.90
C GLN A 143 -42.80 40.81 11.43
N VAL A 144 -41.63 40.41 11.96
CA VAL A 144 -41.29 40.66 13.38
C VAL A 144 -41.19 42.15 13.66
N GLU A 145 -40.55 42.92 12.80
CA GLU A 145 -40.44 44.39 12.94
C GLU A 145 -41.84 45.09 12.97
N LEU A 146 -42.75 44.60 12.12
CA LEU A 146 -44.15 45.09 12.14
C LEU A 146 -44.82 44.80 13.48
N GLN A 147 -44.65 43.63 14.04
CA GLN A 147 -45.20 43.25 15.34
C GLN A 147 -44.53 44.03 16.50
N ASP A 148 -43.22 44.31 16.38
CA ASP A 148 -42.54 45.18 17.36
C ASP A 148 -43.14 46.59 17.41
N ALA A 149 -43.44 47.16 16.26
CA ALA A 149 -44.15 48.47 16.18
C ALA A 149 -45.56 48.39 16.81
N ALA A 150 -46.29 47.28 16.58
CA ALA A 150 -47.59 47.03 17.20
C ALA A 150 -47.52 46.95 18.75
N VAL A 151 -46.51 46.26 19.27
CA VAL A 151 -46.25 46.19 20.72
C VAL A 151 -45.95 47.60 21.29
N ALA A 152 -45.09 48.35 20.60
CA ALA A 152 -44.77 49.73 21.03
C ALA A 152 -46.02 50.66 21.08
N SER A 153 -46.87 50.53 20.04
CA SER A 153 -48.16 51.29 20.01
C SER A 153 -49.09 50.87 21.16
N ALA A 154 -49.27 49.57 21.41
CA ALA A 154 -50.10 49.08 22.51
C ALA A 154 -49.55 49.50 23.90
N GLN A 155 -48.19 49.48 24.04
CA GLN A 155 -47.54 49.96 25.27
C GLN A 155 -47.77 51.49 25.52
N ALA A 156 -47.72 52.29 24.46
CA ALA A 156 -48.02 53.74 24.56
C ALA A 156 -49.46 53.98 24.97
N ALA A 157 -50.39 53.18 24.39
CA ALA A 157 -51.82 53.26 24.80
C ALA A 157 -52.04 52.83 26.26
N LEU A 158 -51.35 51.77 26.72
CA LEU A 158 -51.38 51.34 28.12
C LEU A 158 -50.85 52.42 29.07
N LYS A 159 -49.69 53.03 28.70
CA LYS A 159 -49.13 54.11 29.52
C LYS A 159 -50.11 55.28 29.67
N ARG A 160 -50.83 55.66 28.59
CA ARG A 160 -51.87 56.69 28.62
C ARG A 160 -53.02 56.26 29.55
N ALA A 161 -53.60 55.09 29.36
CA ALA A 161 -54.70 54.59 30.17
C ALA A 161 -54.36 54.48 31.67
N GLN A 162 -53.09 54.09 31.96
CA GLN A 162 -52.59 54.07 33.33
C GLN A 162 -52.49 55.45 33.96
N ALA A 163 -51.99 56.45 33.22
CA ALA A 163 -51.90 57.82 33.69
C ALA A 163 -53.33 58.44 33.94
N ASP A 164 -54.28 58.17 33.03
CA ASP A 164 -55.68 58.63 33.17
C ASP A 164 -56.35 57.97 34.37
N MET A 165 -56.17 56.63 34.58
CA MET A 165 -56.70 55.92 35.75
C MET A 165 -56.12 56.48 37.05
N ASN A 166 -54.82 56.77 37.13
CA ASN A 166 -54.18 57.34 38.32
C ASN A 166 -54.78 58.73 38.65
N ARG A 167 -54.93 59.60 37.64
CA ARG A 167 -55.50 60.93 37.77
C ARG A 167 -56.96 60.86 38.28
N ILE A 168 -57.79 59.98 37.66
CA ILE A 168 -59.21 59.84 38.06
C ILE A 168 -59.32 59.26 39.48
N ALA A 169 -58.43 58.29 39.86
CA ALA A 169 -58.44 57.74 41.22
C ALA A 169 -58.18 58.82 42.29
N GLU A 170 -57.27 59.76 42.02
CA GLU A 170 -56.94 60.90 42.86
C GLU A 170 -58.13 61.84 43.01
N LEU A 171 -58.77 62.23 41.89
CA LEU A 171 -59.95 63.15 41.87
C LEU A 171 -61.19 62.53 42.52
N VAL A 172 -61.37 61.19 42.47
CA VAL A 172 -62.45 60.50 43.20
C VAL A 172 -62.28 60.66 44.72
N GLY A 173 -61.00 60.53 45.19
CA GLY A 173 -60.66 60.69 46.62
C GLY A 173 -61.01 62.11 47.14
N GLU A 174 -60.95 63.10 46.25
CA GLU A 174 -61.33 64.50 46.52
C GLU A 174 -62.82 64.78 46.31
N GLY A 175 -63.62 63.80 45.87
CA GLY A 175 -65.02 63.92 45.58
C GLY A 175 -65.37 64.75 44.31
N SER A 176 -64.37 65.03 43.44
CA SER A 176 -64.47 65.85 42.24
C SER A 176 -64.99 65.15 41.00
N VAL A 177 -65.03 63.82 40.98
CA VAL A 177 -65.53 62.99 39.87
C VAL A 177 -66.38 61.82 40.36
N SER A 178 -67.20 61.24 39.46
CA SER A 178 -68.12 60.16 39.80
C SER A 178 -67.46 58.75 39.85
N LEU A 179 -68.03 57.84 40.64
CA LEU A 179 -67.60 56.43 40.67
C LEU A 179 -67.72 55.74 39.28
N ARG A 180 -68.66 56.19 38.46
CA ARG A 180 -68.87 55.76 37.10
C ARG A 180 -67.66 56.06 36.19
N GLU A 181 -67.10 57.26 36.31
CA GLU A 181 -65.93 57.70 35.57
C GLU A 181 -64.69 56.89 35.98
N ARG A 182 -64.53 56.58 37.26
CA ARG A 182 -63.45 55.64 37.72
C ARG A 182 -63.63 54.26 37.15
N ASP A 183 -64.83 53.70 37.12
CA ASP A 183 -65.06 52.34 36.58
C ASP A 183 -64.85 52.30 35.06
N GLN A 184 -65.17 53.42 34.33
CA GLN A 184 -64.79 53.55 32.90
C GLN A 184 -63.31 53.61 32.69
N ALA A 185 -62.54 54.35 33.46
CA ALA A 185 -61.09 54.41 33.38
C ALA A 185 -60.43 53.04 33.71
N ARG A 186 -61.01 52.36 34.71
CA ARG A 186 -60.55 51.00 35.06
C ARG A 186 -60.77 49.99 33.92
N ALA A 187 -61.91 50.05 33.26
CA ALA A 187 -62.19 49.17 32.09
C ALA A 187 -61.26 49.52 30.92
N ALA A 188 -60.99 50.81 30.66
CA ALA A 188 -60.04 51.22 29.62
C ALA A 188 -58.62 50.77 29.92
N LEU A 189 -58.19 50.82 31.18
CA LEU A 189 -56.87 50.24 31.58
C LEU A 189 -56.80 48.75 31.35
N GLN A 190 -57.84 47.98 31.75
CA GLN A 190 -57.90 46.54 31.53
C GLN A 190 -57.87 46.18 30.05
N GLN A 191 -58.59 46.95 29.22
CA GLN A 191 -58.55 46.77 27.76
C GLN A 191 -57.17 47.05 27.18
N ALA A 192 -56.48 48.13 27.60
CA ALA A 192 -55.12 48.43 27.15
C ALA A 192 -54.11 47.37 27.59
N GLN A 193 -54.27 46.84 28.81
CA GLN A 193 -53.45 45.71 29.27
C GLN A 193 -53.66 44.42 28.41
N ALA A 194 -54.91 44.13 28.04
CA ALA A 194 -55.23 43.01 27.15
C ALA A 194 -54.63 43.21 25.75
N ALA A 195 -54.71 44.44 25.20
CA ALA A 195 -54.09 44.77 23.91
C ALA A 195 -52.54 44.54 23.88
N VAL A 196 -51.87 44.95 24.97
CA VAL A 196 -50.42 44.67 25.07
C VAL A 196 -50.13 43.15 25.10
N ARG A 197 -50.90 42.34 25.86
CA ARG A 197 -50.76 40.89 25.88
C ARG A 197 -50.98 40.30 24.49
N GLN A 198 -52.03 40.78 23.79
CA GLN A 198 -52.31 40.30 22.42
C GLN A 198 -51.16 40.64 21.45
N ALA A 199 -50.69 41.91 21.45
CA ALA A 199 -49.56 42.29 20.58
C ALA A 199 -48.28 41.50 20.86
N ARG A 200 -48.00 41.27 22.15
CA ARG A 200 -46.82 40.36 22.52
C ARG A 200 -46.99 38.93 22.05
N ALA A 201 -48.22 38.40 22.14
CA ALA A 201 -48.47 37.02 21.62
C ALA A 201 -48.28 36.96 20.10
N GLN A 202 -48.76 37.96 19.35
CA GLN A 202 -48.55 38.05 17.90
C GLN A 202 -47.07 38.17 17.53
N ARG A 203 -46.29 38.95 18.27
CA ARG A 203 -44.83 39.04 18.12
C ARG A 203 -44.16 37.68 18.37
N ALA A 204 -44.57 36.94 19.41
CA ALA A 204 -44.02 35.63 19.71
C ALA A 204 -44.27 34.64 18.54
N ILE A 205 -45.48 34.68 17.94
CA ILE A 205 -45.79 33.86 16.76
C ILE A 205 -44.89 34.23 15.57
N ALA A 206 -44.65 35.53 15.33
CA ALA A 206 -43.76 35.97 14.26
C ALA A 206 -42.31 35.51 14.47
N LEU A 207 -41.83 35.52 15.72
CA LEU A 207 -40.50 34.98 16.06
C LEU A 207 -40.40 33.47 15.83
N GLU A 208 -41.45 32.71 16.18
CA GLU A 208 -41.46 31.26 15.88
C GLU A 208 -41.47 31.00 14.38
N ASN A 209 -42.13 31.85 13.58
CA ASN A 209 -42.06 31.76 12.12
C ASN A 209 -40.64 31.97 11.61
N VAL A 210 -39.88 32.95 12.11
CA VAL A 210 -38.45 33.14 11.77
C VAL A 210 -37.64 31.91 12.13
N ARG A 211 -37.89 31.30 13.29
CA ARG A 211 -37.21 30.04 13.69
C ARG A 211 -37.52 28.89 12.72
N SER A 212 -38.79 28.74 12.35
CA SER A 212 -39.24 27.73 11.40
C SER A 212 -38.54 27.85 10.04
N VAL A 213 -38.50 29.09 9.50
CA VAL A 213 -37.80 29.38 8.23
C VAL A 213 -36.32 29.10 8.34
N ASN A 214 -35.67 29.42 9.47
CA ASN A 214 -34.24 29.09 9.67
C ASN A 214 -33.97 27.59 9.73
N VAL A 215 -34.85 26.80 10.32
CA VAL A 215 -34.74 25.34 10.32
C VAL A 215 -34.86 24.80 8.90
N GLY A 216 -35.85 25.26 8.13
CA GLY A 216 -35.99 24.91 6.72
C GLY A 216 -34.77 25.30 5.88
N ARG A 217 -34.18 26.48 6.12
CA ARG A 217 -32.95 26.93 5.43
C ARG A 217 -31.76 26.00 5.68
N ARG A 218 -31.57 25.56 6.92
CA ARG A 218 -30.51 24.58 7.25
C ARG A 218 -30.67 23.24 6.49
N ALA A 219 -31.89 22.78 6.29
CA ALA A 219 -32.15 21.59 5.47
C ALA A 219 -31.76 21.83 4.01
N LEU A 220 -32.04 23.01 3.43
CA LEU A 220 -31.61 23.38 2.09
C LEU A 220 -30.07 23.51 1.98
N GLU A 221 -29.41 24.06 2.98
CA GLU A 221 -27.95 24.08 3.06
C GLU A 221 -27.36 22.67 3.02
N ALA A 222 -27.93 21.73 3.75
CA ALA A 222 -27.53 20.32 3.71
C ALA A 222 -27.77 19.69 2.31
N GLN A 223 -28.87 20.03 1.63
CA GLN A 223 -29.13 19.58 0.25
C GLN A 223 -28.11 20.13 -0.74
N VAL A 224 -27.73 21.43 -0.61
CA VAL A 224 -26.64 22.01 -1.42
C VAL A 224 -25.32 21.25 -1.19
N ALA A 225 -24.97 20.97 0.06
CA ALA A 225 -23.76 20.20 0.39
C ALA A 225 -23.81 18.79 -0.20
N GLY A 226 -24.93 18.10 -0.14
CA GLY A 226 -25.15 16.80 -0.75
C GLY A 226 -25.00 16.83 -2.29
N ALA A 227 -25.59 17.82 -2.94
CA ALA A 227 -25.44 18.01 -4.40
C ALA A 227 -24.00 18.32 -4.81
N GLN A 228 -23.27 19.12 -4.03
CA GLN A 228 -21.85 19.39 -4.25
C GLN A 228 -21.00 18.15 -4.10
N ALA A 229 -21.27 17.31 -3.09
CA ALA A 229 -20.57 16.04 -2.90
C ALA A 229 -20.80 15.07 -4.08
N ALA A 230 -22.04 14.99 -4.56
CA ALA A 230 -22.37 14.16 -5.74
C ALA A 230 -21.66 14.66 -7.01
N LYS A 231 -21.58 15.99 -7.21
CA LYS A 231 -20.80 16.59 -8.30
C LYS A 231 -19.31 16.25 -8.16
N GLY A 232 -18.74 16.38 -6.95
CA GLY A 232 -17.33 16.03 -6.68
C GLY A 232 -17.01 14.56 -6.96
N LEU A 233 -17.95 13.64 -6.69
CA LEU A 233 -17.80 12.24 -7.05
C LEU A 233 -17.74 12.06 -8.57
N ALA A 234 -18.60 12.72 -9.33
CA ALA A 234 -18.59 12.66 -10.79
C ALA A 234 -17.28 13.25 -11.36
N GLU A 235 -16.77 14.34 -10.79
CA GLU A 235 -15.46 14.92 -11.18
C GLU A 235 -14.30 13.97 -10.88
N PHE A 236 -14.35 13.26 -9.75
CA PHE A 236 -13.39 12.24 -9.42
C PHE A 236 -13.44 11.09 -10.44
N GLU A 237 -14.62 10.54 -10.77
CA GLU A 237 -14.79 9.52 -11.80
C GLU A 237 -14.24 9.97 -13.16
N LEU A 238 -14.52 11.22 -13.57
CA LEU A 238 -13.98 11.82 -14.78
C LEU A 238 -12.45 11.85 -14.76
N SER A 239 -11.83 12.21 -13.62
CA SER A 239 -10.37 12.23 -13.51
C SER A 239 -9.74 10.83 -13.66
N ARG A 240 -10.52 9.75 -13.41
CA ARG A 240 -10.07 8.36 -13.53
C ARG A 240 -10.21 7.79 -14.93
N THR A 241 -10.77 8.53 -15.88
CA THR A 241 -10.75 8.17 -17.30
C THR A 241 -9.35 8.30 -17.91
N GLU A 242 -8.49 9.14 -17.35
CA GLU A 242 -7.09 9.24 -17.72
C GLU A 242 -6.25 8.32 -16.83
N ILE A 243 -5.69 7.27 -17.42
CA ILE A 243 -4.84 6.31 -16.74
C ILE A 243 -3.40 6.81 -16.86
N ARG A 244 -2.84 7.24 -15.76
CA ARG A 244 -1.50 7.85 -15.69
C ARG A 244 -0.52 7.00 -14.88
N ALA A 245 0.77 7.08 -15.24
CA ALA A 245 1.83 6.41 -14.53
C ALA A 245 1.92 6.89 -13.08
N SER A 246 1.83 5.95 -12.12
CA SER A 246 1.90 6.26 -10.69
C SER A 246 3.34 6.51 -10.20
N ARG A 247 4.33 6.04 -10.97
CA ARG A 247 5.77 6.12 -10.68
C ARG A 247 6.58 6.06 -11.97
N PRO A 248 7.84 6.53 -11.97
CA PRO A 248 8.72 6.37 -13.11
C PRO A 248 9.13 4.89 -13.26
N GLY A 249 9.44 4.49 -14.51
CA GLY A 249 9.89 3.15 -14.82
C GLY A 249 9.77 2.82 -16.30
N ARG A 250 9.93 1.56 -16.64
CA ARG A 250 9.76 1.03 -17.99
C ARG A 250 8.47 0.21 -18.05
N LEU A 251 7.68 0.38 -19.10
CA LEU A 251 6.48 -0.42 -19.31
C LEU A 251 6.84 -1.87 -19.67
N SER A 252 5.97 -2.79 -19.31
CA SER A 252 5.95 -4.15 -19.88
C SER A 252 5.37 -4.13 -21.28
N GLU A 253 5.03 -5.29 -21.82
CA GLU A 253 4.13 -5.40 -22.96
C GLU A 253 2.79 -4.70 -22.65
N VAL A 254 2.31 -3.88 -23.59
CA VAL A 254 1.06 -3.13 -23.50
C VAL A 254 -0.05 -3.98 -24.11
N THR A 255 -0.89 -4.56 -23.27
CA THR A 255 -2.03 -5.40 -23.71
C THR A 255 -3.26 -4.57 -24.07
N ALA A 256 -3.29 -3.30 -23.67
CA ALA A 256 -4.36 -2.36 -23.97
C ALA A 256 -4.45 -2.06 -25.47
N ARG A 257 -5.68 -2.03 -26.02
CA ARG A 257 -5.94 -1.67 -27.41
C ARG A 257 -7.06 -0.65 -27.51
N VAL A 258 -6.91 0.31 -28.40
CA VAL A 258 -7.98 1.28 -28.73
C VAL A 258 -9.23 0.54 -29.16
N GLY A 259 -10.40 0.95 -28.68
CA GLY A 259 -11.68 0.27 -28.89
C GLY A 259 -11.98 -0.90 -27.94
N GLN A 260 -11.04 -1.28 -27.07
CA GLN A 260 -11.26 -2.32 -26.07
C GLN A 260 -12.16 -1.81 -24.94
N LEU A 261 -13.15 -2.61 -24.55
CA LEU A 261 -13.91 -2.39 -23.32
C LEU A 261 -13.08 -2.84 -22.13
N VAL A 262 -12.88 -1.96 -21.15
CA VAL A 262 -12.18 -2.25 -19.91
C VAL A 262 -13.08 -2.02 -18.72
N THR A 263 -12.83 -2.77 -17.64
CA THR A 263 -13.54 -2.64 -16.37
C THR A 263 -12.54 -2.36 -15.25
N ALA A 264 -13.03 -1.91 -14.10
CA ALA A 264 -12.16 -1.68 -12.95
C ALA A 264 -11.37 -2.97 -12.60
N GLY A 265 -10.04 -2.84 -12.47
CA GLY A 265 -9.14 -3.95 -12.20
C GLY A 265 -8.64 -4.72 -13.43
N THR A 266 -9.11 -4.43 -14.66
CA THR A 266 -8.55 -5.02 -15.88
C THR A 266 -7.07 -4.65 -15.98
N GLN A 267 -6.19 -5.64 -16.09
CA GLN A 267 -4.75 -5.40 -16.25
C GLN A 267 -4.47 -4.90 -17.67
N LEU A 268 -3.83 -3.75 -17.80
CA LEU A 268 -3.45 -3.15 -19.09
C LEU A 268 -1.96 -3.31 -19.40
N MET A 269 -1.12 -3.11 -18.41
CA MET A 269 0.34 -3.21 -18.49
C MET A 269 0.95 -3.19 -17.08
N TYR A 270 2.27 -3.39 -16.98
CA TYR A 270 3.01 -3.20 -15.74
C TYR A 270 4.01 -2.06 -15.90
N ILE A 271 4.30 -1.37 -14.80
CA ILE A 271 5.44 -0.47 -14.69
C ILE A 271 6.53 -1.21 -13.89
N VAL A 272 7.66 -1.44 -14.53
CA VAL A 272 8.87 -1.99 -13.93
C VAL A 272 9.73 -0.82 -13.46
N PRO A 273 9.95 -0.66 -12.16
CA PRO A 273 10.74 0.45 -11.62
C PRO A 273 12.23 0.23 -11.86
N ASP A 274 13.01 1.29 -11.80
CA ASP A 274 14.48 1.24 -11.88
C ASP A 274 15.11 0.66 -10.60
N GLU A 275 14.40 0.70 -9.47
CA GLU A 275 14.86 0.12 -8.21
C GLU A 275 14.72 -1.39 -8.21
N LEU A 276 15.83 -2.08 -8.49
CA LEU A 276 15.92 -3.52 -8.51
C LEU A 276 16.84 -4.03 -7.40
N TRP A 277 16.61 -5.25 -6.99
CA TRP A 277 17.46 -5.99 -6.05
C TRP A 277 17.52 -7.44 -6.47
N VAL A 278 18.47 -8.20 -5.94
CA VAL A 278 18.56 -9.65 -6.14
C VAL A 278 18.07 -10.36 -4.89
N VAL A 279 17.26 -11.38 -5.08
CA VAL A 279 16.90 -12.34 -4.03
C VAL A 279 17.65 -13.63 -4.34
N ALA A 280 18.64 -13.95 -3.51
CA ALA A 280 19.48 -15.12 -3.63
C ALA A 280 19.09 -16.13 -2.54
N ASN A 281 18.75 -17.35 -2.94
CA ASN A 281 18.34 -18.42 -2.04
C ASN A 281 19.55 -19.32 -1.74
N PHE A 282 20.21 -19.08 -0.64
CA PHE A 282 21.34 -19.90 -0.15
C PHE A 282 20.84 -21.12 0.62
N LYS A 283 21.63 -22.19 0.67
CA LYS A 283 21.36 -23.29 1.59
C LYS A 283 21.53 -22.80 3.03
N GLU A 284 20.76 -23.31 3.96
CA GLU A 284 20.83 -22.96 5.38
C GLU A 284 22.27 -23.04 5.91
N THR A 285 23.03 -24.06 5.50
CA THR A 285 24.44 -24.23 5.91
C THR A 285 25.37 -23.13 5.40
N GLN A 286 25.02 -22.45 4.33
CA GLN A 286 25.80 -21.35 3.75
C GLN A 286 25.54 -20.01 4.42
N THR A 287 24.47 -19.90 5.20
CA THR A 287 24.07 -18.62 5.82
C THR A 287 24.64 -18.39 7.21
N ALA A 288 25.39 -19.36 7.76
CA ALA A 288 25.92 -19.30 9.13
C ALA A 288 26.80 -18.06 9.39
N ASP A 289 27.67 -17.74 8.43
CA ASP A 289 28.62 -16.61 8.53
C ASP A 289 28.17 -15.38 7.74
N MET A 290 26.94 -15.41 7.19
CA MET A 290 26.38 -14.27 6.47
C MET A 290 25.84 -13.21 7.40
N THR A 291 26.24 -11.96 7.18
CA THR A 291 25.77 -10.80 7.93
C THR A 291 25.31 -9.68 6.98
N VAL A 292 24.43 -8.82 7.50
CA VAL A 292 24.00 -7.62 6.77
C VAL A 292 25.18 -6.68 6.56
N GLY A 293 25.33 -6.17 5.35
CA GLY A 293 26.42 -5.25 4.97
C GLY A 293 27.54 -5.91 4.19
N GLN A 294 27.69 -7.25 4.21
CA GLN A 294 28.72 -7.96 3.45
C GLN A 294 28.61 -7.67 1.95
N ARG A 295 29.74 -7.67 1.27
CA ARG A 295 29.81 -7.50 -0.18
C ARG A 295 29.31 -8.74 -0.90
N ALA A 296 28.72 -8.53 -2.06
CA ALA A 296 28.26 -9.60 -2.93
C ALA A 296 28.62 -9.31 -4.38
N THR A 297 29.05 -10.31 -5.11
CA THR A 297 29.25 -10.29 -6.56
C THR A 297 28.09 -11.01 -7.22
N LEU A 298 27.54 -10.41 -8.27
CA LEU A 298 26.32 -10.84 -8.94
C LEU A 298 26.63 -11.01 -10.44
N ALA A 299 26.82 -12.23 -10.88
CA ALA A 299 27.01 -12.53 -12.32
C ALA A 299 25.64 -12.74 -12.97
N VAL A 300 25.26 -11.90 -13.93
CA VAL A 300 23.94 -11.89 -14.55
C VAL A 300 23.97 -12.68 -15.86
N ASP A 301 23.22 -13.78 -15.95
CA ASP A 301 23.21 -14.67 -17.10
C ASP A 301 22.79 -13.95 -18.39
N ALA A 302 21.75 -13.13 -18.33
CA ALA A 302 21.24 -12.37 -19.48
C ALA A 302 22.23 -11.31 -20.03
N LEU A 303 23.26 -10.96 -19.26
CA LEU A 303 24.33 -10.04 -19.66
C LEU A 303 25.64 -10.74 -20.00
N GLY A 304 25.60 -12.06 -20.28
CA GLY A 304 26.78 -12.86 -20.62
C GLY A 304 27.72 -13.09 -19.44
N GLY A 305 27.19 -13.14 -18.22
CA GLY A 305 27.95 -13.33 -16.99
C GLY A 305 28.65 -12.05 -16.48
N LEU A 306 28.23 -10.89 -16.96
CA LEU A 306 28.76 -9.62 -16.44
C LEU A 306 28.54 -9.51 -14.94
N GLU A 307 29.62 -9.21 -14.23
CA GLU A 307 29.62 -9.09 -12.78
C GLU A 307 29.17 -7.68 -12.35
N LEU A 308 28.21 -7.67 -11.45
CA LEU A 308 27.77 -6.47 -10.73
C LEU A 308 28.10 -6.63 -9.25
N THR A 309 28.33 -5.52 -8.58
CA THR A 309 28.56 -5.52 -7.13
C THR A 309 27.30 -5.08 -6.37
N GLY A 310 27.19 -5.61 -5.17
CA GLY A 310 26.09 -5.29 -4.28
C GLY A 310 26.41 -5.59 -2.83
N ARG A 311 25.45 -5.38 -1.96
CA ARG A 311 25.57 -5.64 -0.53
C ARG A 311 24.37 -6.39 0.00
N VAL A 312 24.61 -7.28 0.94
CA VAL A 312 23.56 -7.95 1.70
C VAL A 312 22.77 -6.90 2.49
N GLN A 313 21.51 -6.74 2.14
CA GLN A 313 20.60 -5.80 2.83
C GLN A 313 19.84 -6.47 3.97
N SER A 314 19.38 -7.69 3.74
CA SER A 314 18.63 -8.45 4.76
C SER A 314 18.68 -9.94 4.45
N ILE A 315 18.56 -10.75 5.50
CA ILE A 315 18.48 -12.20 5.46
C ILE A 315 17.09 -12.57 5.97
N ALA A 316 16.40 -13.50 5.29
CA ALA A 316 15.08 -13.93 5.71
C ALA A 316 15.11 -14.57 7.09
N PRO A 317 14.12 -14.31 7.96
CA PRO A 317 14.09 -14.86 9.33
C PRO A 317 13.69 -16.33 9.39
N ALA A 318 13.25 -16.92 8.26
CA ALA A 318 12.84 -18.31 8.16
C ALA A 318 13.13 -18.86 6.76
N ALA A 319 13.16 -20.18 6.66
CA ALA A 319 13.35 -20.87 5.40
C ALA A 319 12.18 -20.63 4.44
N SER A 320 12.47 -20.58 3.14
CA SER A 320 11.46 -20.30 2.10
C SER A 320 10.29 -21.31 2.09
N SER A 321 10.50 -22.53 2.57
CA SER A 321 9.47 -23.57 2.71
C SER A 321 8.37 -23.23 3.72
N GLU A 322 8.66 -22.43 4.76
CA GLU A 322 7.66 -22.01 5.74
C GLU A 322 6.59 -21.07 5.15
N PHE A 323 6.96 -20.33 4.10
CA PHE A 323 6.07 -19.39 3.40
C PHE A 323 5.41 -20.01 2.16
N SER A 324 5.64 -21.32 1.91
CA SER A 324 5.01 -22.01 0.79
C SER A 324 3.56 -22.34 1.07
N LEU A 325 2.67 -22.09 0.09
CA LEU A 325 1.25 -22.48 0.15
C LEU A 325 1.06 -24.00 0.27
N VAL A 326 1.98 -24.78 -0.26
CA VAL A 326 1.99 -26.24 -0.15
C VAL A 326 3.19 -26.61 0.71
N LYS A 327 2.92 -26.94 1.98
CA LYS A 327 3.97 -27.47 2.85
C LYS A 327 4.31 -28.88 2.39
N PRO A 328 5.62 -29.22 2.21
CA PRO A 328 6.00 -30.59 1.94
C PRO A 328 5.57 -31.48 3.10
N ASP A 329 4.72 -32.47 2.82
CA ASP A 329 4.28 -33.43 3.82
C ASP A 329 5.45 -34.37 4.15
N THR A 330 5.99 -34.23 5.37
CA THR A 330 7.06 -35.06 5.90
C THR A 330 6.53 -36.28 6.65
N GLY A 331 5.24 -36.58 6.52
CA GLY A 331 4.54 -37.61 7.30
C GLY A 331 4.72 -39.06 6.88
N ALA A 332 5.45 -39.35 5.81
CA ALA A 332 5.74 -40.73 5.40
C ALA A 332 7.04 -41.24 6.05
N GLY A 333 6.92 -41.88 7.20
CA GLY A 333 7.77 -42.86 7.87
C GLY A 333 9.31 -42.89 7.72
N ASN A 334 9.89 -42.16 6.82
CA ASN A 334 11.33 -42.06 6.59
C ASN A 334 11.75 -40.58 6.57
N PHE A 335 12.32 -40.10 7.65
CA PHE A 335 12.79 -38.72 7.76
C PHE A 335 14.06 -38.53 6.90
N VAL A 336 13.89 -37.86 5.76
CA VAL A 336 15.03 -37.38 4.96
C VAL A 336 15.20 -35.88 5.21
N LYS A 337 16.35 -35.49 5.77
CA LYS A 337 16.69 -34.08 5.95
C LYS A 337 16.84 -33.40 4.58
N VAL A 338 15.84 -32.67 4.14
CA VAL A 338 15.91 -31.85 2.92
C VAL A 338 16.59 -30.51 3.26
N PRO A 339 17.69 -30.15 2.56
CA PRO A 339 18.35 -28.85 2.79
C PRO A 339 17.39 -27.71 2.53
N GLN A 340 17.15 -26.91 3.57
CA GLN A 340 16.31 -25.72 3.48
C GLN A 340 17.08 -24.56 2.82
N ARG A 341 16.35 -23.61 2.22
CA ARG A 341 16.93 -22.42 1.62
C ARG A 341 16.44 -21.18 2.34
N ILE A 342 17.38 -20.26 2.60
CA ILE A 342 17.14 -18.97 3.21
C ILE A 342 17.33 -17.89 2.15
N ALA A 343 16.35 -17.03 1.99
CA ALA A 343 16.41 -15.94 1.03
C ALA A 343 17.26 -14.79 1.59
N VAL A 344 18.24 -14.36 0.83
CA VAL A 344 19.12 -13.23 1.12
C VAL A 344 18.82 -12.13 0.09
N ARG A 345 18.46 -10.95 0.57
CA ARG A 345 18.24 -9.79 -0.28
C ARG A 345 19.53 -9.01 -0.44
N ILE A 346 19.95 -8.83 -1.68
CA ILE A 346 21.16 -8.12 -2.06
C ILE A 346 20.76 -6.89 -2.88
N VAL A 347 21.19 -5.72 -2.45
CA VAL A 347 20.96 -4.44 -3.16
C VAL A 347 22.20 -4.12 -3.96
N LEU A 348 21.99 -3.71 -5.20
CA LEU A 348 23.05 -3.30 -6.11
C LEU A 348 23.71 -2.00 -5.65
N ASP A 349 25.02 -1.91 -5.77
CA ASP A 349 25.75 -0.67 -5.54
C ASP A 349 25.42 0.34 -6.66
N ARG A 350 25.40 1.64 -6.31
CA ARG A 350 25.06 2.71 -7.24
C ARG A 350 26.16 2.94 -8.28
N GLY A 351 25.79 3.49 -9.43
CA GLY A 351 26.76 3.92 -10.45
C GLY A 351 27.19 2.85 -11.44
N GLN A 352 26.53 1.68 -11.45
CA GLN A 352 26.81 0.60 -12.40
C GLN A 352 25.89 0.74 -13.62
N GLU A 353 26.43 1.18 -14.77
CA GLU A 353 25.64 1.38 -16.00
C GLU A 353 24.90 0.12 -16.45
N ALA A 354 25.48 -1.05 -16.25
CA ALA A 354 24.86 -2.32 -16.61
C ALA A 354 23.62 -2.66 -15.78
N ALA A 355 23.47 -2.08 -14.58
CA ALA A 355 22.27 -2.25 -13.77
C ALA A 355 21.00 -1.71 -14.46
N ALA A 356 21.12 -0.72 -15.34
CA ALA A 356 20.01 -0.20 -16.15
C ALA A 356 19.44 -1.20 -17.16
N ARG A 357 20.19 -2.27 -17.47
CA ARG A 357 19.79 -3.35 -18.38
C ARG A 357 19.11 -4.52 -17.66
N LEU A 358 19.06 -4.49 -16.34
CA LEU A 358 18.43 -5.52 -15.55
C LEU A 358 16.91 -5.45 -15.67
N GLY A 359 16.28 -6.61 -15.57
CA GLY A 359 14.84 -6.76 -15.49
C GLY A 359 14.45 -7.79 -14.43
N PRO A 360 13.30 -7.61 -13.75
CA PRO A 360 12.78 -8.62 -12.83
C PRO A 360 12.63 -9.97 -13.52
N GLY A 361 13.02 -11.05 -12.83
CA GLY A 361 12.98 -12.42 -13.34
C GLY A 361 14.27 -12.90 -13.97
N MET A 362 15.25 -12.03 -14.24
CA MET A 362 16.56 -12.46 -14.74
C MET A 362 17.28 -13.31 -13.72
N SER A 363 17.91 -14.41 -14.18
CA SER A 363 18.72 -15.30 -13.37
C SER A 363 20.09 -14.70 -13.09
N VAL A 364 20.57 -14.94 -11.89
CA VAL A 364 21.84 -14.41 -11.38
C VAL A 364 22.56 -15.51 -10.61
N ILE A 365 23.88 -15.57 -10.77
CA ILE A 365 24.74 -16.29 -9.83
C ILE A 365 25.21 -15.27 -8.79
N ALA A 366 24.84 -15.52 -7.53
CA ALA A 366 25.19 -14.61 -6.43
C ALA A 366 26.27 -15.24 -5.54
N THR A 367 27.36 -14.51 -5.33
CA THR A 367 28.46 -14.87 -4.42
C THR A 367 28.54 -13.82 -3.32
N VAL A 368 28.41 -14.24 -2.07
CA VAL A 368 28.56 -13.38 -0.88
C VAL A 368 29.93 -13.62 -0.26
N HIS A 369 30.70 -12.55 -0.01
CA HIS A 369 32.02 -12.61 0.60
C HIS A 369 31.87 -12.52 2.12
N THR A 370 32.00 -13.68 2.83
CA THR A 370 31.73 -13.75 4.28
C THR A 370 32.93 -13.43 5.16
N LYS A 371 34.13 -13.23 4.59
CA LYS A 371 35.36 -12.92 5.29
C LYS A 371 35.87 -11.48 5.07
N ASP A 372 35.04 -10.59 4.50
CA ASP A 372 35.38 -9.17 4.35
C ASP A 372 35.11 -8.37 5.64
#